data_0eb792ebcbe93dcd2641c80a442fb94e
#
_entry.id   0eb792ebcbe93dcd2641c80a442fb94e
#
_cell.length_a   1.000
_cell.length_b   1.000
_cell.length_c   1.000
_cell.angle_alpha   90.00
_cell.angle_beta   90.00
_cell.angle_gamma   90.00
#
_symmetry.space_group_name_H-M   'P 1'
#
loop_
_entity.id
_entity.type
_entity.pdbx_description
1 polymer ?
#
loop_
_entity_poly.entity_id
_entity_poly.type
_entity_poly.pdbx_seq_one_letter_code
_entity_poly.pdbx_strand_id
1 'polypeptide(L)'
;DDSFLTPLPEPSKPGYIQELISDAKAKGAKILNKRGGELSENYSFPAVMYPINEDMNLYHEEQFGPVIPIISYKEIDEPLDAMAASEYGQQVSLFGRDVTKLAPLVDTLANLVCRVNLNSACQRGPDVYPFTGRKNSAVSTLSVYDALRSFSIRTFLASKDTPYNKEILERLLNSDKSNFVSTEYLL
;
A
#
# COMPACT_ATOMS: atom_id res chain seq x y z
N ASP A 1 -3.13 26.16 -17.59
CA ASP A 1 -2.34 24.92 -17.78
C ASP A 1 -2.74 23.94 -16.73
N ASP A 2 -3.48 22.89 -17.14
CA ASP A 2 -3.90 21.80 -16.26
C ASP A 2 -2.74 20.80 -16.12
N SER A 3 -1.61 21.26 -15.57
CA SER A 3 -0.44 20.41 -15.36
C SER A 3 -0.63 19.58 -14.09
N PHE A 4 -0.64 18.25 -14.24
CA PHE A 4 -0.67 17.31 -13.11
C PHE A 4 0.73 17.03 -12.53
N LEU A 5 1.77 17.66 -13.04
CA LEU A 5 3.14 17.52 -12.54
C LEU A 5 3.43 18.59 -11.51
N THR A 6 3.93 18.16 -10.37
CA THR A 6 4.41 19.05 -9.31
C THR A 6 5.92 18.97 -9.19
N PRO A 7 6.59 20.01 -8.65
CA PRO A 7 8.01 19.92 -8.32
C PRO A 7 8.28 18.77 -7.35
N LEU A 8 9.43 18.13 -7.49
CA LEU A 8 9.91 17.18 -6.49
C LEU A 8 10.25 17.93 -5.20
N PRO A 9 9.79 17.46 -4.02
CA PRO A 9 9.89 18.22 -2.78
C PRO A 9 11.33 18.34 -2.26
N GLU A 10 12.20 17.41 -2.61
CA GLU A 10 13.59 17.38 -2.15
C GLU A 10 14.53 17.88 -3.24
N PRO A 11 15.41 18.86 -2.97
CA PRO A 11 16.35 19.39 -3.96
C PRO A 11 17.29 18.35 -4.57
N SER A 12 17.64 17.29 -3.84
CA SER A 12 18.51 16.19 -4.30
C SER A 12 17.76 15.16 -5.15
N LYS A 13 16.44 15.13 -5.08
CA LYS A 13 15.63 14.09 -5.72
C LYS A 13 15.77 14.01 -7.24
N PRO A 14 15.82 15.13 -7.98
CA PRO A 14 16.05 15.09 -9.42
C PRO A 14 17.36 14.38 -9.79
N GLY A 15 18.44 14.64 -9.07
CA GLY A 15 19.73 13.96 -9.27
C GLY A 15 19.64 12.46 -9.04
N TYR A 16 19.06 12.05 -7.92
CA TYR A 16 18.82 10.64 -7.61
C TYR A 16 18.00 9.91 -8.69
N ILE A 17 16.92 10.54 -9.17
CA ILE A 17 16.12 9.96 -10.26
C ILE A 17 16.93 9.80 -11.54
N GLN A 18 17.79 10.77 -11.87
CA GLN A 18 18.67 10.67 -13.04
C GLN A 18 19.72 9.57 -12.91
N GLU A 19 20.24 9.34 -11.72
CA GLU A 19 21.17 8.22 -11.43
C GLU A 19 20.48 6.88 -11.69
N LEU A 20 19.25 6.69 -11.19
CA LEU A 20 18.49 5.46 -11.45
C LEU A 20 18.18 5.25 -12.93
N ILE A 21 17.77 6.31 -13.64
CA ILE A 21 17.52 6.25 -15.08
C ILE A 21 18.82 5.92 -15.86
N SER A 22 19.94 6.53 -15.46
CA SER A 22 21.21 6.33 -16.11
C SER A 22 21.76 4.91 -15.88
N ASP A 23 21.65 4.38 -14.66
CA ASP A 23 22.00 3.00 -14.32
C ASP A 23 21.19 2.01 -15.19
N ALA A 24 19.87 2.17 -15.21
CA ALA A 24 19.01 1.31 -16.00
C ALA A 24 19.30 1.37 -17.50
N LYS A 25 19.56 2.57 -18.04
CA LYS A 25 19.96 2.73 -19.45
C LYS A 25 21.29 2.07 -19.76
N ALA A 26 22.30 2.21 -18.89
CA ALA A 26 23.59 1.57 -19.06
C ALA A 26 23.48 0.03 -19.09
N LYS A 27 22.47 -0.51 -18.41
CA LYS A 27 22.17 -1.95 -18.34
C LYS A 27 21.16 -2.43 -19.39
N GLY A 28 20.77 -1.55 -20.34
CA GLY A 28 19.99 -1.92 -21.52
C GLY A 28 18.52 -1.49 -21.52
N ALA A 29 18.04 -0.84 -20.47
CA ALA A 29 16.69 -0.28 -20.46
C ALA A 29 16.55 0.94 -21.40
N LYS A 30 15.35 1.14 -21.92
CA LYS A 30 15.00 2.27 -22.78
C LYS A 30 13.85 3.05 -22.19
N ILE A 31 13.85 4.36 -22.40
CA ILE A 31 12.71 5.22 -22.13
C ILE A 31 11.73 5.12 -23.29
N LEU A 32 10.49 4.76 -23.02
CA LEU A 32 9.47 4.50 -24.05
C LEU A 32 8.65 5.73 -24.44
N ASN A 33 8.57 6.73 -23.56
CA ASN A 33 7.75 7.91 -23.78
C ASN A 33 8.59 9.15 -24.13
N LYS A 34 7.97 10.08 -24.85
CA LYS A 34 8.60 11.37 -25.17
C LYS A 34 8.86 12.17 -23.90
N ARG A 35 10.01 12.83 -23.85
CA ARG A 35 10.47 13.65 -22.72
C ARG A 35 10.66 12.90 -21.41
N GLY A 36 10.51 11.57 -21.39
CA GLY A 36 10.70 10.78 -20.17
C GLY A 36 12.06 11.03 -19.52
N GLY A 37 12.06 11.38 -18.25
CA GLY A 37 13.27 11.68 -17.49
C GLY A 37 13.92 13.04 -17.80
N GLU A 38 13.33 13.89 -18.64
CA GLU A 38 13.79 15.27 -18.79
C GLU A 38 13.60 16.05 -17.49
N LEU A 39 14.60 16.82 -17.12
CA LEU A 39 14.55 17.71 -15.96
C LEU A 39 14.29 19.17 -16.41
N SER A 40 13.48 19.86 -15.63
CA SER A 40 13.31 21.31 -15.70
C SER A 40 13.24 21.85 -14.29
N GLU A 41 14.34 22.43 -13.81
CA GLU A 41 14.51 22.83 -12.40
C GLU A 41 14.24 21.63 -11.46
N ASN A 42 13.23 21.71 -10.60
CA ASN A 42 12.82 20.64 -9.69
C ASN A 42 11.75 19.70 -10.28
N TYR A 43 11.38 19.85 -11.54
CA TYR A 43 10.46 18.95 -12.22
C TYR A 43 11.23 17.82 -12.90
N SER A 44 10.71 16.61 -12.78
CA SER A 44 11.13 15.46 -13.58
C SER A 44 9.94 14.94 -14.37
N PHE A 45 10.07 14.89 -15.71
CA PHE A 45 9.02 14.32 -16.52
C PHE A 45 8.97 12.80 -16.32
N PRO A 46 7.76 12.21 -16.18
CA PRO A 46 7.61 10.78 -15.95
C PRO A 46 8.34 9.97 -17.02
N ALA A 47 9.17 9.02 -16.58
CA ALA A 47 9.90 8.11 -17.46
C ALA A 47 9.30 6.70 -17.38
N VAL A 48 8.82 6.18 -18.50
CA VAL A 48 8.42 4.78 -18.63
C VAL A 48 9.60 4.00 -19.16
N MET A 49 10.13 3.07 -18.36
CA MET A 49 11.37 2.35 -18.67
C MET A 49 11.13 0.86 -18.86
N TYR A 50 11.68 0.30 -19.95
CA TYR A 50 11.59 -1.11 -20.31
C TYR A 50 12.81 -1.58 -21.13
N PRO A 51 13.25 -2.82 -21.04
CA PRO A 51 12.94 -3.76 -19.95
C PRO A 51 13.72 -3.40 -18.68
N ILE A 52 13.13 -3.66 -17.53
CA ILE A 52 13.83 -3.59 -16.25
C ILE A 52 14.09 -5.03 -15.78
N ASN A 53 15.23 -5.25 -15.12
CA ASN A 53 15.62 -6.54 -14.54
C ASN A 53 16.35 -6.35 -13.20
N GLU A 54 16.64 -7.46 -12.53
CA GLU A 54 17.23 -7.50 -11.18
C GLU A 54 18.67 -6.94 -11.07
N ASP A 55 19.37 -6.75 -12.18
CA ASP A 55 20.71 -6.12 -12.16
C ASP A 55 20.64 -4.59 -12.01
N MET A 56 19.46 -3.99 -12.17
CA MET A 56 19.24 -2.55 -12.19
C MET A 56 18.81 -2.04 -10.81
N ASN A 57 19.38 -0.91 -10.39
CA ASN A 57 18.97 -0.29 -9.12
C ASN A 57 17.47 0.02 -9.08
N LEU A 58 16.89 0.43 -10.20
CA LEU A 58 15.46 0.74 -10.35
C LEU A 58 14.53 -0.45 -10.06
N TYR A 59 15.04 -1.69 -10.11
CA TYR A 59 14.29 -2.89 -9.73
C TYR A 59 14.08 -3.00 -8.21
N HIS A 60 15.06 -2.56 -7.42
CA HIS A 60 15.09 -2.74 -5.97
C HIS A 60 14.65 -1.51 -5.18
N GLU A 61 14.86 -0.32 -5.74
CA GLU A 61 14.66 0.94 -5.04
C GLU A 61 13.20 1.37 -4.95
N GLU A 62 12.77 1.76 -3.75
CA GLU A 62 11.53 2.49 -3.53
C GLU A 62 11.79 3.98 -3.80
N GLN A 63 11.73 4.38 -5.06
CA GLN A 63 12.32 5.63 -5.54
C GLN A 63 11.47 6.89 -5.26
N PHE A 64 10.20 6.80 -4.86
CA PHE A 64 9.28 7.93 -4.61
C PHE A 64 9.39 9.05 -5.66
N GLY A 65 9.39 8.67 -6.95
CA GLY A 65 9.57 9.60 -8.04
C GLY A 65 8.83 9.16 -9.30
N PRO A 66 8.82 9.99 -10.34
CA PRO A 66 8.04 9.78 -11.54
C PRO A 66 8.76 8.83 -12.54
N VAL A 67 9.23 7.69 -12.08
CA VAL A 67 9.79 6.64 -12.94
C VAL A 67 8.92 5.41 -12.84
N ILE A 68 8.55 4.85 -13.98
CA ILE A 68 7.67 3.68 -14.09
C ILE A 68 8.49 2.53 -14.68
N PRO A 69 9.04 1.64 -13.85
CA PRO A 69 9.75 0.45 -14.32
C PRO A 69 8.74 -0.59 -14.83
N ILE A 70 9.01 -1.15 -16.00
CA ILE A 70 8.21 -2.22 -16.59
C ILE A 70 9.08 -3.46 -16.76
N ILE A 71 8.57 -4.57 -16.26
CA ILE A 71 9.18 -5.89 -16.33
C ILE A 71 8.22 -6.82 -17.07
N SER A 72 8.72 -7.61 -17.99
CA SER A 72 7.95 -8.71 -18.59
C SER A 72 8.30 -10.02 -17.92
N TYR A 73 7.31 -10.89 -17.78
CA TYR A 73 7.48 -12.24 -17.25
C TYR A 73 6.84 -13.26 -18.20
N LYS A 74 7.25 -14.50 -18.11
CA LYS A 74 6.68 -15.61 -18.88
C LYS A 74 5.74 -16.44 -18.01
N GLU A 75 6.19 -16.73 -16.79
CA GLU A 75 5.44 -17.50 -15.81
C GLU A 75 5.02 -16.60 -14.64
N ILE A 76 3.82 -16.83 -14.14
CA ILE A 76 3.23 -15.99 -13.08
C ILE A 76 4.00 -16.08 -11.75
N ASP A 77 4.74 -17.17 -11.55
CA ASP A 77 5.56 -17.35 -10.35
C ASP A 77 6.72 -16.35 -10.29
N GLU A 78 7.26 -15.91 -11.44
CA GLU A 78 8.37 -14.94 -11.49
C GLU A 78 8.03 -13.62 -10.73
N PRO A 79 6.93 -12.92 -11.02
CA PRO A 79 6.59 -11.72 -10.26
C PRO A 79 6.15 -12.02 -8.82
N LEU A 80 5.58 -13.19 -8.53
CA LEU A 80 5.21 -13.58 -7.18
C LEU A 80 6.46 -13.80 -6.31
N ASP A 81 7.48 -14.46 -6.84
CA ASP A 81 8.76 -14.68 -6.17
C ASP A 81 9.49 -13.34 -5.95
N ALA A 82 9.49 -12.46 -6.95
CA ALA A 82 10.04 -11.12 -6.81
C ALA A 82 9.34 -10.31 -5.71
N MET A 83 8.01 -10.37 -5.64
CA MET A 83 7.23 -9.74 -4.58
C MET A 83 7.49 -10.38 -3.21
N ALA A 84 7.66 -11.69 -3.14
CA ALA A 84 8.00 -12.40 -1.91
C ALA A 84 9.39 -12.00 -1.39
N ALA A 85 10.36 -11.84 -2.28
CA ALA A 85 11.73 -11.41 -1.95
C ALA A 85 11.84 -9.90 -1.64
N SER A 86 10.92 -9.08 -2.15
CA SER A 86 10.92 -7.62 -1.91
C SER A 86 10.79 -7.30 -0.42
N GLU A 87 11.46 -6.24 0.02
CA GLU A 87 11.34 -5.70 1.39
C GLU A 87 10.02 -4.94 1.64
N TYR A 88 9.22 -4.72 0.63
CA TYR A 88 7.98 -3.92 0.68
C TYR A 88 6.74 -4.76 0.44
N GLY A 89 5.62 -4.34 1.03
CA GLY A 89 4.37 -5.07 0.93
C GLY A 89 3.15 -4.23 1.30
N GLN A 90 2.96 -3.06 0.65
CA GLN A 90 1.83 -2.21 0.94
C GLN A 90 0.60 -2.60 0.13
N GLN A 91 0.67 -2.52 -1.18
CA GLN A 91 -0.46 -2.82 -2.04
C GLN A 91 -0.03 -3.26 -3.44
N VAL A 92 -0.93 -3.97 -4.10
CA VAL A 92 -0.78 -4.45 -5.47
C VAL A 92 -2.06 -4.21 -6.26
N SER A 93 -1.94 -4.05 -7.57
CA SER A 93 -3.07 -4.03 -8.50
C SER A 93 -3.00 -5.21 -9.45
N LEU A 94 -4.08 -5.98 -9.51
CA LEU A 94 -4.31 -7.05 -10.49
C LEU A 94 -5.26 -6.56 -11.57
N PHE A 95 -4.89 -6.75 -12.83
CA PHE A 95 -5.73 -6.44 -13.97
C PHE A 95 -6.04 -7.73 -14.73
N GLY A 96 -7.32 -8.08 -14.85
CA GLY A 96 -7.75 -9.29 -15.53
C GLY A 96 -9.24 -9.51 -15.48
N ARG A 97 -9.72 -10.55 -16.20
CA ARG A 97 -11.13 -10.91 -16.26
C ARG A 97 -11.38 -12.40 -15.93
N ASP A 98 -10.33 -13.20 -15.97
CA ASP A 98 -10.44 -14.66 -15.76
C ASP A 98 -10.35 -14.96 -14.26
N VAL A 99 -11.50 -15.24 -13.65
CA VAL A 99 -11.63 -15.53 -12.22
C VAL A 99 -10.81 -16.76 -11.82
N THR A 100 -10.68 -17.75 -12.69
CA THR A 100 -9.93 -18.99 -12.38
C THR A 100 -8.43 -18.72 -12.22
N LYS A 101 -7.92 -17.68 -12.90
CA LYS A 101 -6.54 -17.20 -12.77
C LYS A 101 -6.38 -16.18 -11.65
N LEU A 102 -7.38 -15.33 -11.45
CA LEU A 102 -7.31 -14.25 -10.46
C LEU A 102 -7.45 -14.75 -9.02
N ALA A 103 -8.33 -15.74 -8.77
CA ALA A 103 -8.60 -16.20 -7.41
C ALA A 103 -7.34 -16.71 -6.68
N PRO A 104 -6.54 -17.63 -7.23
CA PRO A 104 -5.33 -18.09 -6.56
C PRO A 104 -4.28 -16.96 -6.41
N LEU A 105 -4.25 -15.98 -7.31
CA LEU A 105 -3.38 -14.80 -7.16
C LEU A 105 -3.81 -13.93 -6.00
N VAL A 106 -5.10 -13.70 -5.82
CA VAL A 106 -5.62 -12.94 -4.67
C VAL A 106 -5.23 -13.62 -3.36
N ASP A 107 -5.37 -14.94 -3.26
CA ASP A 107 -5.01 -15.70 -2.06
C ASP A 107 -3.51 -15.61 -1.74
N THR A 108 -2.67 -15.72 -2.76
CA THR A 108 -1.21 -15.58 -2.60
C THR A 108 -0.85 -14.15 -2.19
N LEU A 109 -1.38 -13.16 -2.91
CA LEU A 109 -1.05 -11.75 -2.70
C LEU A 109 -1.56 -11.23 -1.36
N ALA A 110 -2.68 -11.74 -0.84
CA ALA A 110 -3.19 -11.38 0.49
C ALA A 110 -2.19 -11.71 1.62
N ASN A 111 -1.23 -12.60 1.38
CA ASN A 111 -0.14 -12.90 2.31
C ASN A 111 1.10 -12.01 2.11
N LEU A 112 1.24 -11.35 0.98
CA LEU A 112 2.41 -10.54 0.62
C LEU A 112 2.17 -9.04 0.83
N VAL A 113 0.93 -8.57 0.66
CA VAL A 113 0.55 -7.16 0.76
C VAL A 113 -0.65 -6.96 1.68
N CYS A 114 -0.93 -5.72 2.05
CA CYS A 114 -2.08 -5.37 2.87
C CYS A 114 -3.30 -4.93 2.07
N ARG A 115 -3.15 -4.68 0.78
CA ARG A 115 -4.26 -4.33 -0.10
C ARG A 115 -4.05 -4.91 -1.50
N VAL A 116 -5.03 -5.64 -1.96
CA VAL A 116 -5.12 -6.11 -3.35
C VAL A 116 -6.21 -5.30 -4.06
N ASN A 117 -5.85 -4.56 -5.10
CA ASN A 117 -6.78 -3.79 -5.93
C ASN A 117 -7.10 -4.61 -7.18
N LEU A 118 -8.36 -4.79 -7.50
CA LEU A 118 -8.78 -5.50 -8.69
C LEU A 118 -9.26 -4.53 -9.77
N ASN A 119 -8.62 -4.57 -10.94
CA ASN A 119 -8.90 -3.70 -12.08
C ASN A 119 -8.96 -2.20 -11.72
N SER A 120 -8.15 -1.80 -10.78
CA SER A 120 -8.05 -0.42 -10.30
C SER A 120 -6.61 -0.07 -9.95
N ALA A 121 -6.29 1.22 -10.01
CA ALA A 121 -4.98 1.71 -9.58
C ALA A 121 -4.80 1.59 -8.06
N CYS A 122 -3.56 1.51 -7.62
CA CYS A 122 -3.20 1.66 -6.21
C CYS A 122 -3.62 3.06 -5.72
N GLN A 123 -4.29 3.11 -4.57
CA GLN A 123 -4.77 4.37 -3.99
C GLN A 123 -4.88 4.25 -2.46
N ARG A 124 -4.85 5.39 -1.78
CA ARG A 124 -4.98 5.43 -0.33
C ARG A 124 -6.41 5.32 0.17
N GLY A 125 -7.31 6.06 -0.41
CA GLY A 125 -8.71 6.15 0.04
C GLY A 125 -9.54 4.89 -0.18
N PRO A 126 -10.75 4.84 0.38
CA PRO A 126 -11.28 5.79 1.36
C PRO A 126 -10.65 5.66 2.75
N ASP A 127 -10.64 6.73 3.53
CA ASP A 127 -9.97 6.81 4.85
C ASP A 127 -10.58 5.89 5.93
N VAL A 128 -11.78 5.38 5.70
CA VAL A 128 -12.44 4.39 6.57
C VAL A 128 -11.80 3.00 6.46
N TYR A 129 -11.03 2.74 5.41
CA TYR A 129 -10.34 1.47 5.25
C TYR A 129 -8.98 1.48 5.95
N PRO A 130 -8.54 0.33 6.47
CA PRO A 130 -7.21 0.22 7.04
C PRO A 130 -6.14 0.63 6.04
N PHE A 131 -5.25 1.53 6.46
CA PHE A 131 -4.05 1.87 5.73
C PHE A 131 -2.85 1.31 6.49
N THR A 132 -2.32 0.23 5.99
CA THR A 132 -1.22 -0.51 6.62
C THR A 132 -0.28 -1.06 5.56
N GLY A 133 0.80 -1.68 5.97
CA GLY A 133 1.78 -2.35 5.13
C GLY A 133 2.33 -3.60 5.80
N ARG A 134 2.91 -4.46 5.00
CA ARG A 134 3.72 -5.58 5.46
C ARG A 134 5.19 -5.25 5.30
N LYS A 135 6.04 -6.01 5.95
CA LYS A 135 7.49 -5.85 5.88
C LYS A 135 7.90 -4.42 6.25
N ASN A 136 8.76 -3.77 5.46
CA ASN A 136 9.23 -2.40 5.73
C ASN A 136 8.24 -1.30 5.31
N SER A 137 7.10 -1.64 4.71
CA SER A 137 6.14 -0.63 4.24
C SER A 137 5.38 0.06 5.36
N ALA A 138 5.17 -0.57 6.51
CA ALA A 138 4.56 0.05 7.70
C ALA A 138 4.81 -0.77 8.97
N VAL A 139 4.88 -0.07 10.10
CA VAL A 139 5.02 -0.67 11.43
C VAL A 139 3.64 -0.89 12.08
N SER A 140 2.64 -0.09 11.71
CA SER A 140 1.30 -0.18 12.28
C SER A 140 0.22 0.27 11.27
N THR A 141 -1.05 0.18 11.68
CA THR A 141 -2.19 0.58 10.87
C THR A 141 -2.52 2.06 11.10
N LEU A 142 -2.66 2.81 10.02
CA LEU A 142 -2.93 4.24 9.98
C LEU A 142 -4.35 4.55 9.43
N SER A 143 -5.38 3.91 9.94
CA SER A 143 -6.76 4.35 9.70
C SER A 143 -7.20 5.26 10.84
N VAL A 144 -8.23 6.08 10.62
CA VAL A 144 -8.77 6.94 11.68
C VAL A 144 -9.17 6.11 12.91
N TYR A 145 -9.89 5.02 12.70
CA TYR A 145 -10.33 4.15 13.80
C TYR A 145 -9.19 3.40 14.48
N ASP A 146 -8.24 2.87 13.70
CA ASP A 146 -7.10 2.13 14.26
C ASP A 146 -6.11 3.07 14.94
N ALA A 147 -5.91 4.28 14.41
CA ALA A 147 -5.12 5.31 15.07
C ALA A 147 -5.71 5.68 16.43
N LEU A 148 -7.02 5.95 16.49
CA LEU A 148 -7.69 6.23 17.77
C LEU A 148 -7.57 5.07 18.75
N ARG A 149 -7.72 3.82 18.29
CA ARG A 149 -7.54 2.63 19.13
C ARG A 149 -6.12 2.49 19.65
N SER A 150 -5.11 2.89 18.87
CA SER A 150 -3.70 2.84 19.28
C SER A 150 -3.40 3.78 20.45
N PHE A 151 -4.18 4.86 20.59
CA PHE A 151 -4.10 5.80 21.72
C PHE A 151 -5.07 5.48 22.86
N SER A 152 -5.78 4.35 22.79
CA SER A 152 -6.77 3.93 23.77
C SER A 152 -6.30 2.69 24.54
N ILE A 153 -6.63 2.62 25.81
CA ILE A 153 -6.45 1.42 26.62
C ILE A 153 -7.77 0.63 26.59
N ARG A 154 -7.69 -0.61 26.12
CA ARG A 154 -8.84 -1.51 26.11
C ARG A 154 -9.13 -2.01 27.52
N THR A 155 -10.38 -1.81 27.94
CA THR A 155 -10.89 -2.35 29.20
C THR A 155 -12.03 -3.31 28.90
N PHE A 156 -12.10 -4.41 29.63
CA PHE A 156 -13.12 -5.43 29.48
C PHE A 156 -13.99 -5.48 30.73
N LEU A 157 -15.30 -5.55 30.52
CA LEU A 157 -16.26 -5.97 31.54
C LEU A 157 -16.54 -7.46 31.30
N ALA A 158 -16.21 -8.29 32.28
CA ALA A 158 -16.40 -9.74 32.20
C ALA A 158 -17.28 -10.23 33.35
N SER A 159 -18.09 -11.24 33.09
CA SER A 159 -18.87 -11.94 34.11
C SER A 159 -18.92 -13.43 33.80
N LYS A 160 -19.25 -14.24 34.83
CA LYS A 160 -19.51 -15.67 34.62
C LYS A 160 -20.81 -15.83 33.84
N ASP A 161 -20.87 -16.84 32.98
CA ASP A 161 -22.07 -17.21 32.23
C ASP A 161 -23.11 -17.90 33.14
N THR A 162 -23.88 -17.06 33.82
CA THR A 162 -25.02 -17.48 34.65
C THR A 162 -26.25 -16.68 34.26
N PRO A 163 -27.48 -17.24 34.44
CA PRO A 163 -28.71 -16.49 34.14
C PRO A 163 -28.79 -15.15 34.89
N TYR A 164 -28.40 -15.11 36.14
CA TYR A 164 -28.36 -13.91 36.96
C TYR A 164 -27.42 -12.83 36.39
N ASN A 165 -26.22 -13.22 36.01
CA ASN A 165 -25.26 -12.27 35.44
C ASN A 165 -25.68 -11.76 34.07
N LYS A 166 -26.33 -12.59 33.25
CA LYS A 166 -26.89 -12.17 31.97
C LYS A 166 -27.93 -11.08 32.16
N GLU A 167 -28.87 -11.27 33.08
CA GLU A 167 -29.87 -10.25 33.41
C GLU A 167 -29.22 -8.93 33.85
N ILE A 168 -28.22 -9.00 34.74
CA ILE A 168 -27.50 -7.78 35.18
C ILE A 168 -26.79 -7.09 34.01
N LEU A 169 -26.10 -7.83 33.16
CA LEU A 169 -25.40 -7.27 31.98
C LEU A 169 -26.41 -6.61 31.04
N GLU A 170 -27.51 -7.26 30.71
CA GLU A 170 -28.57 -6.69 29.86
C GLU A 170 -29.11 -5.38 30.44
N ARG A 171 -29.38 -5.36 31.72
CA ARG A 171 -29.84 -4.16 32.42
C ARG A 171 -28.83 -3.04 32.44
N LEU A 172 -27.52 -3.40 32.59
CA LEU A 172 -26.43 -2.43 32.58
C LEU A 172 -26.23 -1.83 31.18
N LEU A 173 -26.26 -2.66 30.14
CA LEU A 173 -26.10 -2.24 28.73
C LEU A 173 -27.25 -1.35 28.26
N ASN A 174 -28.46 -1.59 28.75
CA ASN A 174 -29.67 -0.82 28.43
C ASN A 174 -29.92 0.35 29.39
N SER A 175 -28.98 0.69 30.26
CA SER A 175 -29.11 1.78 31.21
C SER A 175 -28.17 2.92 30.90
N ASP A 176 -28.61 4.15 31.16
CA ASP A 176 -27.79 5.37 31.01
C ASP A 176 -26.79 5.57 32.17
N LYS A 177 -26.61 4.54 33.02
CA LYS A 177 -25.88 4.69 34.30
C LYS A 177 -24.39 4.41 34.17
N SER A 178 -23.94 3.83 33.06
CA SER A 178 -22.54 3.56 32.82
C SER A 178 -22.10 4.09 31.45
N ASN A 179 -21.29 5.11 31.45
CA ASN A 179 -20.66 5.62 30.23
C ASN A 179 -19.71 4.64 29.58
N PHE A 180 -19.18 3.67 30.33
CA PHE A 180 -18.23 2.68 29.84
C PHE A 180 -18.89 1.62 28.95
N VAL A 181 -20.11 1.20 29.26
CA VAL A 181 -20.84 0.16 28.52
C VAL A 181 -21.97 0.69 27.66
N SER A 182 -22.15 2.00 27.61
CA SER A 182 -23.11 2.64 26.71
C SER A 182 -22.72 2.47 25.26
N THR A 183 -23.64 2.00 24.43
CA THR A 183 -23.39 1.84 22.97
C THR A 183 -23.41 3.17 22.21
N GLU A 184 -23.82 4.27 22.82
CA GLU A 184 -23.82 5.60 22.16
C GLU A 184 -22.45 6.16 21.86
N TYR A 185 -21.41 5.62 22.51
CA TYR A 185 -20.01 6.05 22.35
C TYR A 185 -19.12 5.01 21.65
N LEU A 186 -19.68 3.99 21.01
CA LEU A 186 -18.92 3.09 20.15
C LEU A 186 -18.67 3.77 18.81
N LEU A 187 -17.48 4.36 18.67
CA LEU A 187 -16.94 4.88 17.44
C LEU A 187 -16.48 3.73 16.50
#